data_6e8f2390d215cf6ab9b86d6a5a86c1a7
#
_entry.id   6e8f2390d215cf6ab9b86d6a5a86c1a7
#
_cell.length_a   1.000
_cell.length_b   1.000
_cell.length_c   1.000
_cell.angle_alpha   90.00
_cell.angle_beta   90.00
_cell.angle_gamma   90.00
#
_symmetry.space_group_name_H-M   'P 1'
#
loop_
_entity.id
_entity.type
_entity.pdbx_description
1 polymer ?
#
loop_
_entity_poly.entity_id
_entity_poly.type
_entity_poly.pdbx_seq_one_letter_code
_entity_poly.pdbx_strand_id
1 'polypeptide(L)'
;MRRYVVGRLLLMIPTLVGVAVLTFVVMRLVPGDIVALRYAGSSVPQDVIDRERALLGLDKPLWTQFVDWMTQLAHLDFGQSLWTGHAVIDEVWTRLPLSLELAVIATLFAVAFALPLGVIAAVKQDTWADYAIRIFSVGGLAMPSFWIGIMLVLGTITFFGWAPPLVFTPITEDPIANLSQLILPAVSVGYRYSAVSMRMTRSTLLEVLREDYVRTARAKGLRETLVVVRHALRNALLPVVTVISLEFAFLIGGLVVTEQVFNLNGIGKLLVDAVTHRDYPLIQALVLLLASVFVIVNFIVDLIYVFLDPRIRYS
;
A
#
# COMPACT_ATOMS: atom_id res chain seq x y z
N MET A 1 -8.13 -20.70 -18.23
CA MET A 1 -8.35 -19.35 -17.68
C MET A 1 -9.53 -19.29 -16.69
N ARG A 2 -10.78 -19.64 -17.10
CA ARG A 2 -11.94 -19.55 -16.18
C ARG A 2 -11.74 -20.32 -14.87
N ARG A 3 -11.26 -21.57 -14.94
CA ARG A 3 -11.00 -22.42 -13.75
C ARG A 3 -9.92 -21.82 -12.84
N TYR A 4 -8.86 -21.26 -13.41
CA TYR A 4 -7.78 -20.59 -12.68
C TYR A 4 -8.30 -19.34 -11.93
N VAL A 5 -9.02 -18.46 -12.64
CA VAL A 5 -9.61 -17.25 -12.06
C VAL A 5 -10.56 -17.60 -10.91
N VAL A 6 -11.48 -18.57 -11.13
CA VAL A 6 -12.41 -19.03 -10.09
C VAL A 6 -11.65 -19.63 -8.90
N GLY A 7 -10.64 -20.45 -9.14
CA GLY A 7 -9.82 -21.02 -8.08
C GLY A 7 -9.12 -19.97 -7.23
N ARG A 8 -8.56 -18.92 -7.86
CA ARG A 8 -7.93 -17.80 -7.14
C ARG A 8 -8.94 -16.98 -6.34
N LEU A 9 -10.12 -16.70 -6.91
CA LEU A 9 -11.20 -16.01 -6.18
C LEU A 9 -11.67 -16.81 -4.96
N LEU A 10 -11.81 -18.13 -5.10
CA LEU A 10 -12.19 -18.98 -3.97
C LEU A 10 -11.14 -19.00 -2.85
N LEU A 11 -9.84 -18.91 -3.20
CA LEU A 11 -8.76 -18.83 -2.20
C LEU A 11 -8.70 -17.48 -1.48
N MET A 12 -9.30 -16.41 -2.02
CA MET A 12 -9.40 -15.13 -1.31
C MET A 12 -10.29 -15.22 -0.07
N ILE A 13 -11.36 -16.03 -0.13
CA ILE A 13 -12.33 -16.17 0.98
C ILE A 13 -11.65 -16.69 2.25
N PRO A 14 -10.99 -17.88 2.26
CA PRO A 14 -10.35 -18.37 3.46
C PRO A 14 -9.23 -17.44 3.97
N THR A 15 -8.55 -16.72 3.09
CA THR A 15 -7.54 -15.72 3.48
C THR A 15 -8.19 -14.58 4.26
N LEU A 16 -9.28 -14.00 3.75
CA LEU A 16 -9.99 -12.91 4.43
C LEU A 16 -10.65 -13.38 5.73
N VAL A 17 -11.21 -14.58 5.76
CA VAL A 17 -11.74 -15.18 6.99
C VAL A 17 -10.61 -15.38 8.02
N GLY A 18 -9.44 -15.86 7.59
CA GLY A 18 -8.28 -16.00 8.47
C GLY A 18 -7.82 -14.65 9.05
N VAL A 19 -7.79 -13.60 8.24
CA VAL A 19 -7.49 -12.23 8.70
C VAL A 19 -8.57 -11.74 9.68
N ALA A 20 -9.85 -11.99 9.41
CA ALA A 20 -10.95 -11.61 10.30
C ALA A 20 -10.78 -12.29 11.67
N VAL A 21 -10.59 -13.61 11.70
CA VAL A 21 -10.36 -14.37 12.95
C VAL A 21 -9.14 -13.81 13.69
N LEU A 22 -8.02 -13.63 13.00
CA LEU A 22 -6.79 -13.14 13.62
C LEU A 22 -6.99 -11.74 14.22
N THR A 23 -7.61 -10.83 13.47
CA THR A 23 -7.89 -9.46 13.91
C THR A 23 -8.79 -9.46 15.15
N PHE A 24 -9.86 -10.25 15.14
CA PHE A 24 -10.76 -10.38 16.29
C PHE A 24 -9.99 -10.84 17.54
N VAL A 25 -9.20 -11.91 17.40
CA VAL A 25 -8.43 -12.48 18.53
C VAL A 25 -7.41 -11.48 19.04
N VAL A 26 -6.60 -10.88 18.17
CA VAL A 26 -5.56 -9.92 18.57
C VAL A 26 -6.17 -8.73 19.30
N MET A 27 -7.30 -8.19 18.83
CA MET A 27 -7.95 -7.06 19.48
C MET A 27 -8.47 -7.40 20.89
N ARG A 28 -8.79 -8.66 21.18
CA ARG A 28 -9.25 -9.13 22.50
C ARG A 28 -8.12 -9.53 23.44
N LEU A 29 -6.89 -9.72 22.92
CA LEU A 29 -5.71 -9.97 23.73
C LEU A 29 -5.13 -8.68 24.35
N VAL A 30 -5.43 -7.52 23.76
CA VAL A 30 -5.00 -6.22 24.28
C VAL A 30 -5.82 -5.88 25.53
N PRO A 31 -5.19 -5.68 26.71
CA PRO A 31 -5.93 -5.42 27.95
C PRO A 31 -6.65 -4.06 27.91
N GLY A 32 -7.89 -4.05 28.45
CA GLY A 32 -8.78 -2.89 28.47
C GLY A 32 -9.59 -2.74 27.19
N ASP A 33 -10.69 -2.01 27.29
CA ASP A 33 -11.61 -1.71 26.22
C ASP A 33 -11.80 -0.20 26.04
N ILE A 34 -12.59 0.21 25.05
CA ILE A 34 -12.85 1.63 24.78
C ILE A 34 -13.53 2.33 25.96
N VAL A 35 -14.38 1.61 26.71
CA VAL A 35 -15.09 2.17 27.87
C VAL A 35 -14.10 2.45 29.00
N ALA A 36 -13.17 1.50 29.23
CA ALA A 36 -12.08 1.71 30.19
C ALA A 36 -11.19 2.91 29.81
N LEU A 37 -10.92 3.10 28.51
CA LEU A 37 -10.15 4.24 28.02
C LEU A 37 -10.92 5.56 28.18
N ARG A 38 -12.21 5.57 27.84
CA ARG A 38 -13.09 6.77 27.89
C ARG A 38 -13.21 7.31 29.32
N TYR A 39 -13.28 6.42 30.30
CA TYR A 39 -13.40 6.79 31.70
C TYR A 39 -12.08 6.74 32.49
N ALA A 40 -10.96 6.57 31.82
CA ALA A 40 -9.66 6.58 32.46
C ALA A 40 -9.39 7.92 33.20
N GLY A 41 -9.13 7.83 34.50
CA GLY A 41 -8.89 9.01 35.33
C GLY A 41 -10.15 9.80 35.75
N SER A 42 -11.36 9.32 35.40
CA SER A 42 -12.62 9.93 35.87
C SER A 42 -13.12 9.26 37.14
N SER A 43 -13.87 10.00 37.94
CA SER A 43 -14.55 9.48 39.16
C SER A 43 -15.95 8.93 38.85
N VAL A 44 -16.14 8.32 37.67
CA VAL A 44 -17.44 7.77 37.27
C VAL A 44 -17.71 6.48 38.02
N PRO A 45 -18.94 6.28 38.59
CA PRO A 45 -19.32 5.05 39.27
C PRO A 45 -19.20 3.81 38.34
N GLN A 46 -18.79 2.67 38.93
CA GLN A 46 -18.55 1.43 38.17
C GLN A 46 -19.81 0.92 37.47
N ASP A 47 -21.00 1.14 38.04
CA ASP A 47 -22.27 0.74 37.46
C ASP A 47 -22.58 1.47 36.12
N VAL A 48 -22.10 2.69 35.93
CA VAL A 48 -22.21 3.43 34.67
C VAL A 48 -21.30 2.80 33.63
N ILE A 49 -20.05 2.48 34.02
CA ILE A 49 -19.07 1.81 33.16
C ILE A 49 -19.61 0.45 32.68
N ASP A 50 -20.17 -0.34 33.60
CA ASP A 50 -20.71 -1.66 33.30
C ASP A 50 -21.97 -1.60 32.41
N ARG A 51 -22.81 -0.59 32.60
CA ARG A 51 -23.95 -0.34 31.69
C ARG A 51 -23.51 0.01 30.29
N GLU A 52 -22.49 0.86 30.15
CA GLU A 52 -21.97 1.23 28.82
C GLU A 52 -21.32 0.02 28.12
N ARG A 53 -20.58 -0.83 28.87
CA ARG A 53 -20.07 -2.10 28.33
C ARG A 53 -21.19 -3.02 27.83
N ALA A 54 -22.26 -3.14 28.58
CA ALA A 54 -23.42 -3.93 28.19
C ALA A 54 -24.13 -3.37 26.95
N LEU A 55 -24.29 -2.04 26.86
CA LEU A 55 -24.83 -1.39 25.65
C LEU A 55 -23.99 -1.65 24.41
N LEU A 56 -22.67 -1.68 24.54
CA LEU A 56 -21.73 -1.98 23.45
C LEU A 56 -21.52 -3.49 23.21
N GLY A 57 -22.18 -4.35 24.01
CA GLY A 57 -22.06 -5.81 23.93
C GLY A 57 -20.68 -6.35 24.30
N LEU A 58 -19.86 -5.57 24.99
CA LEU A 58 -18.51 -5.95 25.40
C LEU A 58 -18.51 -6.90 26.62
N ASP A 59 -19.64 -7.05 27.31
CA ASP A 59 -19.88 -7.97 28.41
C ASP A 59 -20.27 -9.39 27.93
N LYS A 60 -20.65 -9.54 26.66
CA LYS A 60 -21.02 -10.84 26.08
C LYS A 60 -19.82 -11.79 26.02
N PRO A 61 -20.04 -13.13 26.05
CA PRO A 61 -18.99 -14.10 25.78
C PRO A 61 -18.29 -13.83 24.44
N LEU A 62 -16.97 -14.02 24.36
CA LEU A 62 -16.17 -13.73 23.18
C LEU A 62 -16.68 -14.43 21.91
N TRP A 63 -17.19 -15.67 22.07
CA TRP A 63 -17.78 -16.41 20.96
C TRP A 63 -19.02 -15.71 20.39
N THR A 64 -19.89 -15.20 21.25
CA THR A 64 -21.09 -14.46 20.83
C THR A 64 -20.70 -13.17 20.12
N GLN A 65 -19.75 -12.41 20.65
CA GLN A 65 -19.21 -11.20 19.98
C GLN A 65 -18.64 -11.52 18.60
N PHE A 66 -17.92 -12.65 18.47
CA PHE A 66 -17.35 -13.09 17.20
C PHE A 66 -18.44 -13.45 16.18
N VAL A 67 -19.44 -14.24 16.58
CA VAL A 67 -20.54 -14.65 15.70
C VAL A 67 -21.39 -13.45 15.29
N ASP A 68 -21.73 -12.56 16.24
CA ASP A 68 -22.47 -11.32 15.95
C ASP A 68 -21.71 -10.48 14.91
N TRP A 69 -20.41 -10.28 15.11
CA TRP A 69 -19.58 -9.52 14.18
C TRP A 69 -19.44 -10.19 12.79
N MET A 70 -19.21 -11.50 12.73
CA MET A 70 -19.12 -12.24 11.46
C MET A 70 -20.46 -12.22 10.70
N THR A 71 -21.57 -12.22 11.42
CA THR A 71 -22.91 -12.11 10.81
C THR A 71 -23.13 -10.71 10.22
N GLN A 72 -22.75 -9.65 10.93
CA GLN A 72 -22.77 -8.28 10.43
C GLN A 72 -21.88 -8.13 9.18
N LEU A 73 -20.66 -8.65 9.24
CA LEU A 73 -19.72 -8.63 8.12
C LEU A 73 -20.30 -9.35 6.87
N ALA A 74 -20.99 -10.47 7.05
CA ALA A 74 -21.62 -11.18 5.95
C ALA A 74 -22.75 -10.38 5.27
N HIS A 75 -23.35 -9.42 6.00
CA HIS A 75 -24.32 -8.46 5.47
C HIS A 75 -23.68 -7.14 5.01
N LEU A 76 -22.34 -7.05 4.98
CA LEU A 76 -21.57 -5.84 4.68
C LEU A 76 -21.86 -4.68 5.65
N ASP A 77 -22.29 -4.99 6.85
CA ASP A 77 -22.47 -4.04 7.94
C ASP A 77 -21.19 -4.01 8.78
N PHE A 78 -20.47 -2.91 8.70
CA PHE A 78 -19.22 -2.70 9.46
C PHE A 78 -19.46 -2.03 10.81
N GLY A 79 -20.73 -1.75 11.15
CA GLY A 79 -21.14 -1.11 12.39
C GLY A 79 -20.81 0.38 12.44
N GLN A 80 -20.78 0.88 13.66
CA GLN A 80 -20.46 2.28 13.97
C GLN A 80 -19.14 2.37 14.74
N SER A 81 -18.39 3.43 14.51
CA SER A 81 -17.23 3.78 15.31
C SER A 81 -17.63 4.01 16.76
N LEU A 82 -17.00 3.33 17.68
CA LEU A 82 -17.28 3.48 19.12
C LEU A 82 -16.76 4.82 19.66
N TRP A 83 -15.83 5.47 18.92
CA TRP A 83 -15.27 6.77 19.30
C TRP A 83 -16.05 7.93 18.75
N THR A 84 -16.31 7.95 17.44
CA THR A 84 -16.95 9.06 16.74
C THR A 84 -18.47 8.94 16.68
N GLY A 85 -19.02 7.72 16.79
CA GLY A 85 -20.44 7.42 16.60
C GLY A 85 -20.89 7.39 15.14
N HIS A 86 -20.00 7.68 14.18
CA HIS A 86 -20.31 7.63 12.75
C HIS A 86 -20.28 6.20 12.20
N ALA A 87 -20.98 5.96 11.10
CA ALA A 87 -20.87 4.68 10.40
C ALA A 87 -19.43 4.45 9.93
N VAL A 88 -18.87 3.26 10.21
CA VAL A 88 -17.49 2.90 9.84
C VAL A 88 -17.26 3.02 8.34
N ILE A 89 -18.27 2.67 7.54
CA ILE A 89 -18.18 2.75 6.08
C ILE A 89 -18.00 4.20 5.58
N ASP A 90 -18.64 5.18 6.22
CA ASP A 90 -18.53 6.59 5.85
C ASP A 90 -17.15 7.14 6.20
N GLU A 91 -16.61 6.75 7.38
CA GLU A 91 -15.26 7.09 7.80
C GLU A 91 -14.20 6.58 6.80
N VAL A 92 -14.41 5.39 6.28
CA VAL A 92 -13.54 4.77 5.27
C VAL A 92 -13.68 5.47 3.92
N TRP A 93 -14.90 5.64 3.41
CA TRP A 93 -15.15 6.23 2.09
C TRP A 93 -14.64 7.67 1.98
N THR A 94 -14.71 8.43 3.05
CA THR A 94 -14.20 9.81 3.08
C THR A 94 -12.69 9.90 2.92
N ARG A 95 -11.95 8.89 3.42
CA ARG A 95 -10.47 8.92 3.48
C ARG A 95 -9.78 8.04 2.43
N LEU A 96 -10.50 7.04 1.92
CA LEU A 96 -9.95 6.09 0.94
C LEU A 96 -9.44 6.75 -0.35
N PRO A 97 -10.13 7.74 -0.95
CA PRO A 97 -9.66 8.39 -2.17
C PRO A 97 -8.27 9.00 -2.01
N LEU A 98 -8.01 9.73 -0.92
CA LEU A 98 -6.71 10.34 -0.65
C LEU A 98 -5.59 9.29 -0.62
N SER A 99 -5.76 8.22 0.16
CA SER A 99 -4.73 7.17 0.27
C SER A 99 -4.51 6.42 -1.04
N LEU A 100 -5.58 6.17 -1.82
CA LEU A 100 -5.48 5.54 -3.13
C LEU A 100 -4.77 6.44 -4.14
N GLU A 101 -5.14 7.71 -4.23
CA GLU A 101 -4.50 8.68 -5.12
C GLU A 101 -3.01 8.81 -4.79
N LEU A 102 -2.67 8.94 -3.50
CA LEU A 102 -1.29 9.01 -3.06
C LEU A 102 -0.50 7.73 -3.42
N ALA A 103 -1.08 6.55 -3.20
CA ALA A 103 -0.45 5.28 -3.56
C ALA A 103 -0.22 5.16 -5.07
N VAL A 104 -1.20 5.56 -5.88
CA VAL A 104 -1.08 5.55 -7.35
C VAL A 104 -0.01 6.51 -7.83
N ILE A 105 -0.02 7.77 -7.36
CA ILE A 105 0.96 8.79 -7.77
C ILE A 105 2.38 8.37 -7.34
N ALA A 106 2.55 7.86 -6.11
CA ALA A 106 3.83 7.35 -5.62
C ALA A 106 4.35 6.16 -6.45
N THR A 107 3.46 5.24 -6.84
CA THR A 107 3.80 4.09 -7.70
C THR A 107 4.17 4.54 -9.11
N LEU A 108 3.42 5.45 -9.71
CA LEU A 108 3.74 6.02 -11.02
C LEU A 108 5.10 6.72 -11.00
N PHE A 109 5.38 7.51 -9.96
CA PHE A 109 6.69 8.10 -9.74
C PHE A 109 7.77 7.02 -9.64
N ALA A 110 7.57 6.00 -8.80
CA ALA A 110 8.53 4.92 -8.62
C ALA A 110 8.84 4.21 -9.95
N VAL A 111 7.83 3.86 -10.73
CA VAL A 111 7.97 3.19 -12.04
C VAL A 111 8.68 4.09 -13.05
N ALA A 112 8.30 5.38 -13.11
CA ALA A 112 8.88 6.36 -14.03
C ALA A 112 10.39 6.54 -13.83
N PHE A 113 10.89 6.36 -12.61
CA PHE A 113 12.31 6.41 -12.31
C PHE A 113 12.97 5.03 -12.33
N ALA A 114 12.33 4.01 -11.78
CA ALA A 114 12.92 2.68 -11.64
C ALA A 114 13.24 2.02 -12.98
N LEU A 115 12.29 2.03 -13.93
CA LEU A 115 12.48 1.33 -15.18
C LEU A 115 13.58 2.00 -16.05
N PRO A 116 13.55 3.31 -16.35
CA PRO A 116 14.59 3.91 -17.18
C PRO A 116 15.98 3.83 -16.52
N LEU A 117 16.07 4.17 -15.23
CA LEU A 117 17.37 4.15 -14.54
C LEU A 117 17.90 2.72 -14.37
N GLY A 118 17.03 1.75 -14.06
CA GLY A 118 17.41 0.34 -13.98
C GLY A 118 17.92 -0.21 -15.32
N VAL A 119 17.26 0.14 -16.43
CA VAL A 119 17.70 -0.21 -17.79
C VAL A 119 19.04 0.44 -18.11
N ILE A 120 19.21 1.74 -17.85
CA ILE A 120 20.48 2.46 -18.09
C ILE A 120 21.60 1.81 -17.27
N ALA A 121 21.37 1.51 -16.00
CA ALA A 121 22.35 0.86 -15.13
C ALA A 121 22.74 -0.55 -15.62
N ALA A 122 21.79 -1.31 -16.18
CA ALA A 122 22.09 -2.62 -16.75
C ALA A 122 22.89 -2.53 -18.08
N VAL A 123 22.43 -1.67 -19.01
CA VAL A 123 23.07 -1.52 -20.31
C VAL A 123 24.47 -0.89 -20.20
N LYS A 124 24.61 0.03 -19.25
CA LYS A 124 25.91 0.70 -18.96
C LYS A 124 26.61 0.10 -17.76
N GLN A 125 26.52 -1.22 -17.59
CA GLN A 125 27.18 -1.94 -16.49
C GLN A 125 28.63 -1.52 -16.31
N ASP A 126 29.08 -1.35 -15.06
CA ASP A 126 30.43 -1.02 -14.63
C ASP A 126 30.97 0.33 -15.15
N THR A 127 30.10 1.22 -15.65
CA THR A 127 30.42 2.61 -15.95
C THR A 127 30.08 3.55 -14.80
N TRP A 128 30.56 4.80 -14.87
CA TRP A 128 30.21 5.83 -13.87
C TRP A 128 28.68 6.04 -13.76
N ALA A 129 27.94 5.89 -14.86
CA ALA A 129 26.48 6.01 -14.86
C ALA A 129 25.82 4.90 -14.03
N ASP A 130 26.29 3.64 -14.15
CA ASP A 130 25.83 2.53 -13.30
C ASP A 130 26.15 2.82 -11.83
N TYR A 131 27.36 3.26 -11.50
CA TYR A 131 27.73 3.58 -10.13
C TYR A 131 26.88 4.73 -9.55
N ALA A 132 26.65 5.79 -10.29
CA ALA A 132 25.81 6.92 -9.85
C ALA A 132 24.37 6.48 -9.57
N ILE A 133 23.78 5.67 -10.46
CA ILE A 133 22.43 5.13 -10.30
C ILE A 133 22.35 4.20 -9.08
N ARG A 134 23.36 3.38 -8.86
CA ARG A 134 23.44 2.50 -7.68
C ARG A 134 23.55 3.30 -6.38
N ILE A 135 24.37 4.35 -6.35
CA ILE A 135 24.46 5.26 -5.18
C ILE A 135 23.12 5.93 -4.92
N PHE A 136 22.46 6.43 -5.97
CA PHE A 136 21.14 7.01 -5.87
C PHE A 136 20.12 6.00 -5.31
N SER A 137 20.12 4.75 -5.81
CA SER A 137 19.27 3.67 -5.30
C SER A 137 19.56 3.33 -3.83
N VAL A 138 20.84 3.25 -3.42
CA VAL A 138 21.20 3.01 -2.02
C VAL A 138 20.72 4.15 -1.12
N GLY A 139 20.80 5.39 -1.57
CA GLY A 139 20.27 6.55 -0.86
C GLY A 139 18.77 6.42 -0.57
N GLY A 140 17.97 5.98 -1.54
CA GLY A 140 16.53 5.78 -1.36
C GLY A 140 16.18 4.67 -0.36
N LEU A 141 17.04 3.67 -0.18
CA LEU A 141 16.86 2.61 0.80
C LEU A 141 17.39 2.97 2.19
N ALA A 142 18.46 3.76 2.25
CA ALA A 142 19.13 4.12 3.50
C ALA A 142 18.36 5.21 4.28
N MET A 143 17.66 6.10 3.57
CA MET A 143 16.94 7.22 4.21
C MET A 143 15.48 6.87 4.48
N PRO A 144 14.95 7.18 5.68
CA PRO A 144 13.53 7.02 5.96
C PRO A 144 12.69 7.94 5.07
N SER A 145 11.58 7.43 4.49
CA SER A 145 10.71 8.21 3.61
C SER A 145 10.16 9.47 4.28
N PHE A 146 9.80 9.40 5.56
CA PHE A 146 9.32 10.55 6.30
C PHE A 146 10.38 11.67 6.43
N TRP A 147 11.65 11.29 6.64
CA TRP A 147 12.74 12.25 6.69
C TRP A 147 12.94 12.96 5.35
N ILE A 148 12.89 12.20 4.24
CA ILE A 148 12.91 12.75 2.89
C ILE A 148 11.74 13.72 2.71
N GLY A 149 10.53 13.35 3.15
CA GLY A 149 9.34 14.20 3.11
C GLY A 149 9.54 15.52 3.85
N ILE A 150 10.05 15.49 5.08
CA ILE A 150 10.35 16.69 5.86
C ILE A 150 11.37 17.57 5.14
N MET A 151 12.45 16.98 4.60
CA MET A 151 13.49 17.72 3.87
C MET A 151 12.93 18.36 2.60
N LEU A 152 12.04 17.68 1.88
CA LEU A 152 11.37 18.24 0.70
C LEU A 152 10.49 19.44 1.06
N VAL A 153 9.68 19.33 2.11
CA VAL A 153 8.83 20.45 2.58
C VAL A 153 9.68 21.63 3.02
N LEU A 154 10.71 21.39 3.85
CA LEU A 154 11.63 22.46 4.28
C LEU A 154 12.35 23.11 3.09
N GLY A 155 12.80 22.28 2.12
CA GLY A 155 13.45 22.77 0.91
C GLY A 155 12.52 23.65 0.07
N THR A 156 11.28 23.20 -0.17
CA THR A 156 10.32 24.00 -0.96
C THR A 156 9.94 25.31 -0.26
N ILE A 157 9.79 25.31 1.06
CA ILE A 157 9.53 26.54 1.82
C ILE A 157 10.74 27.48 1.78
N THR A 158 11.94 26.95 2.02
CA THR A 158 13.15 27.79 2.16
C THR A 158 13.60 28.38 0.83
N PHE A 159 13.58 27.58 -0.26
CA PHE A 159 14.12 28.03 -1.54
C PHE A 159 13.09 28.66 -2.48
N PHE A 160 11.80 28.25 -2.33
CA PHE A 160 10.75 28.66 -3.25
C PHE A 160 9.60 29.42 -2.56
N GLY A 161 9.61 29.53 -1.22
CA GLY A 161 8.51 30.15 -0.45
C GLY A 161 7.19 29.42 -0.60
N TRP A 162 7.22 28.14 -1.01
CA TRP A 162 6.02 27.35 -1.31
C TRP A 162 5.85 26.20 -0.31
N ALA A 163 4.62 26.04 0.20
CA ALA A 163 4.21 24.91 1.02
C ALA A 163 3.03 24.20 0.36
N PRO A 164 2.93 22.85 0.49
CA PRO A 164 1.80 22.11 -0.05
C PRO A 164 0.50 22.54 0.63
N PRO A 165 -0.64 22.55 -0.11
CA PRO A 165 -1.97 22.83 0.47
C PRO A 165 -2.30 21.80 1.57
N LEU A 166 -3.01 22.24 2.62
CA LEU A 166 -3.40 21.39 3.74
C LEU A 166 -4.75 20.69 3.54
N VAL A 167 -5.59 21.23 2.65
CA VAL A 167 -6.93 20.72 2.38
C VAL A 167 -6.88 19.79 1.18
N PHE A 168 -7.38 18.57 1.35
CA PHE A 168 -7.46 17.60 0.25
C PHE A 168 -8.56 18.00 -0.73
N THR A 169 -8.17 18.05 -2.00
CA THR A 169 -9.09 18.23 -3.13
C THR A 169 -8.94 17.01 -4.04
N PRO A 170 -10.02 16.25 -4.32
CA PRO A 170 -9.97 15.11 -5.21
C PRO A 170 -9.43 15.48 -6.61
N ILE A 171 -8.71 14.56 -7.26
CA ILE A 171 -8.15 14.79 -8.60
C ILE A 171 -9.23 15.08 -9.64
N THR A 172 -10.46 14.60 -9.40
CA THR A 172 -11.62 14.82 -10.27
C THR A 172 -12.21 16.24 -10.20
N GLU A 173 -11.95 16.99 -9.11
CA GLU A 173 -12.43 18.34 -8.90
C GLU A 173 -11.39 19.38 -9.36
N ASP A 174 -10.16 19.27 -8.85
CA ASP A 174 -9.04 20.11 -9.26
C ASP A 174 -7.73 19.33 -9.28
N PRO A 175 -7.30 18.84 -10.48
CA PRO A 175 -6.07 18.07 -10.63
C PRO A 175 -4.80 18.83 -10.19
N ILE A 176 -4.78 20.16 -10.35
CA ILE A 176 -3.60 20.97 -10.00
C ILE A 176 -3.49 21.11 -8.48
N ALA A 177 -4.58 21.43 -7.81
CA ALA A 177 -4.62 21.50 -6.36
C ALA A 177 -4.28 20.12 -5.73
N ASN A 178 -4.86 19.04 -6.25
CA ASN A 178 -4.58 17.66 -5.83
C ASN A 178 -3.09 17.33 -5.97
N LEU A 179 -2.52 17.48 -7.17
CA LEU A 179 -1.11 17.20 -7.41
C LEU A 179 -0.19 18.08 -6.58
N SER A 180 -0.52 19.36 -6.39
CA SER A 180 0.28 20.26 -5.55
C SER A 180 0.34 19.80 -4.10
N GLN A 181 -0.72 19.19 -3.59
CA GLN A 181 -0.74 18.60 -2.25
C GLN A 181 0.00 17.27 -2.18
N LEU A 182 -0.22 16.37 -3.16
CA LEU A 182 0.23 14.98 -3.07
C LEU A 182 1.63 14.76 -3.65
N ILE A 183 2.22 15.71 -4.41
CA ILE A 183 3.51 15.48 -5.09
C ILE A 183 4.66 15.25 -4.11
N LEU A 184 4.80 16.04 -3.05
CA LEU A 184 5.90 15.88 -2.11
C LEU A 184 5.78 14.59 -1.30
N PRO A 185 4.62 14.21 -0.71
CA PRO A 185 4.44 12.91 -0.10
C PRO A 185 4.66 11.76 -1.09
N ALA A 186 4.16 11.87 -2.33
CA ALA A 186 4.34 10.84 -3.35
C ALA A 186 5.81 10.66 -3.76
N VAL A 187 6.57 11.75 -3.94
CA VAL A 187 8.02 11.71 -4.22
C VAL A 187 8.79 11.09 -3.07
N SER A 188 8.47 11.46 -1.82
CA SER A 188 9.18 10.95 -0.64
C SER A 188 9.07 9.44 -0.49
N VAL A 189 7.88 8.90 -0.70
CA VAL A 189 7.61 7.46 -0.62
C VAL A 189 8.04 6.76 -1.91
N GLY A 190 7.67 7.32 -3.07
CA GLY A 190 7.99 6.77 -4.39
C GLY A 190 9.48 6.65 -4.65
N TYR A 191 10.31 7.54 -4.09
CA TYR A 191 11.77 7.43 -4.18
C TYR A 191 12.29 6.13 -3.55
N ARG A 192 11.82 5.79 -2.35
CA ARG A 192 12.19 4.53 -1.69
C ARG A 192 11.80 3.31 -2.54
N TYR A 193 10.57 3.28 -3.05
CA TYR A 193 10.07 2.17 -3.87
C TYR A 193 10.74 2.12 -5.25
N SER A 194 11.06 3.28 -5.83
CA SER A 194 11.86 3.32 -7.06
C SER A 194 13.22 2.66 -6.90
N ALA A 195 13.85 2.81 -5.73
CA ALA A 195 15.16 2.22 -5.45
C ALA A 195 15.15 0.69 -5.46
N VAL A 196 14.13 0.05 -4.90
CA VAL A 196 13.97 -1.41 -4.91
C VAL A 196 13.72 -1.91 -6.33
N SER A 197 12.71 -1.33 -7.00
CA SER A 197 12.32 -1.69 -8.37
C SER A 197 13.43 -1.43 -9.39
N MET A 198 14.23 -0.37 -9.21
CA MET A 198 15.39 -0.06 -10.04
C MET A 198 16.48 -1.14 -9.96
N ARG A 199 16.82 -1.58 -8.74
CA ARG A 199 17.77 -2.66 -8.52
C ARG A 199 17.28 -3.98 -9.11
N MET A 200 15.99 -4.28 -8.94
CA MET A 200 15.38 -5.48 -9.53
C MET A 200 15.44 -5.42 -11.05
N THR A 201 15.04 -4.29 -11.66
CA THR A 201 15.13 -4.07 -13.11
C THR A 201 16.55 -4.27 -13.64
N ARG A 202 17.55 -3.70 -12.95
CA ARG A 202 18.96 -3.87 -13.32
C ARG A 202 19.39 -5.34 -13.25
N SER A 203 19.11 -6.02 -12.15
CA SER A 203 19.53 -7.41 -11.95
C SER A 203 18.92 -8.36 -12.99
N THR A 204 17.60 -8.31 -13.13
CA THR A 204 16.89 -9.19 -14.08
C THR A 204 17.27 -8.89 -15.54
N LEU A 205 17.46 -7.61 -15.89
CA LEU A 205 17.89 -7.27 -17.25
C LEU A 205 19.31 -7.75 -17.53
N LEU A 206 20.24 -7.69 -16.58
CA LEU A 206 21.60 -8.23 -16.75
C LEU A 206 21.59 -9.74 -16.95
N GLU A 207 20.74 -10.48 -16.26
CA GLU A 207 20.57 -11.93 -16.46
C GLU A 207 20.04 -12.21 -17.86
N VAL A 208 18.95 -11.58 -18.25
CA VAL A 208 18.30 -11.76 -19.56
C VAL A 208 19.21 -11.37 -20.73
N LEU A 209 20.01 -10.33 -20.59
CA LEU A 209 20.95 -9.89 -21.65
C LEU A 209 22.03 -10.93 -21.98
N ARG A 210 22.25 -11.93 -21.12
CA ARG A 210 23.19 -13.05 -21.31
C ARG A 210 22.57 -14.27 -21.96
N GLU A 211 21.25 -14.30 -22.13
CA GLU A 211 20.52 -15.42 -22.72
C GLU A 211 20.81 -15.62 -24.21
N ASP A 212 20.79 -16.86 -24.67
CA ASP A 212 21.16 -17.23 -26.05
C ASP A 212 20.23 -16.64 -27.10
N TYR A 213 18.95 -16.44 -26.82
CA TYR A 213 18.04 -15.79 -27.76
C TYR A 213 18.38 -14.29 -27.96
N VAL A 214 18.94 -13.63 -26.95
CA VAL A 214 19.42 -12.25 -27.04
C VAL A 214 20.69 -12.21 -27.90
N ARG A 215 21.62 -13.17 -27.70
CA ARG A 215 22.80 -13.31 -28.57
C ARG A 215 22.39 -13.56 -30.03
N THR A 216 21.39 -14.40 -30.25
CA THR A 216 20.85 -14.65 -31.60
C THR A 216 20.26 -13.40 -32.21
N ALA A 217 19.54 -12.58 -31.46
CA ALA A 217 18.99 -11.31 -31.94
C ALA A 217 20.11 -10.35 -32.38
N ARG A 218 21.21 -10.25 -31.62
CA ARG A 218 22.38 -9.46 -31.97
C ARG A 218 23.10 -10.01 -33.22
N ALA A 219 23.24 -11.33 -33.32
CA ALA A 219 23.85 -12.00 -34.47
C ALA A 219 23.04 -11.75 -35.80
N LYS A 220 21.73 -11.54 -35.69
CA LYS A 220 20.87 -11.14 -36.82
C LYS A 220 20.99 -9.66 -37.20
N GLY A 221 21.89 -8.90 -36.58
CA GLY A 221 22.15 -7.48 -36.90
C GLY A 221 21.09 -6.49 -36.38
N LEU A 222 20.26 -6.87 -35.41
CA LEU A 222 19.31 -5.96 -34.81
C LEU A 222 20.01 -4.85 -34.00
N ARG A 223 19.47 -3.63 -34.09
CA ARG A 223 19.97 -2.48 -33.29
C ARG A 223 19.85 -2.78 -31.79
N GLU A 224 20.87 -2.44 -31.01
CA GLU A 224 20.94 -2.74 -29.58
C GLU A 224 19.72 -2.22 -28.81
N THR A 225 19.22 -1.04 -29.12
CA THR A 225 17.96 -0.51 -28.52
C THR A 225 16.77 -1.44 -28.73
N LEU A 226 16.65 -2.03 -29.93
CA LEU A 226 15.56 -2.98 -30.22
C LEU A 226 15.75 -4.30 -29.49
N VAL A 227 17.01 -4.77 -29.40
CA VAL A 227 17.38 -5.96 -28.62
C VAL A 227 17.01 -5.78 -27.15
N VAL A 228 17.41 -4.65 -26.57
CA VAL A 228 17.14 -4.34 -25.14
C VAL A 228 15.64 -4.18 -24.89
N VAL A 229 14.95 -3.27 -25.62
CA VAL A 229 13.57 -2.89 -25.29
C VAL A 229 12.58 -3.99 -25.67
N ARG A 230 12.73 -4.61 -26.85
CA ARG A 230 11.75 -5.56 -27.37
C ARG A 230 12.03 -7.01 -26.99
N HIS A 231 13.30 -7.40 -26.91
CA HIS A 231 13.66 -8.80 -26.68
C HIS A 231 14.06 -9.07 -25.23
N ALA A 232 14.86 -8.20 -24.59
CA ALA A 232 15.35 -8.45 -23.24
C ALA A 232 14.39 -7.92 -22.16
N LEU A 233 14.01 -6.64 -22.24
CA LEU A 233 13.23 -5.98 -21.20
C LEU A 233 11.88 -6.66 -20.95
N ARG A 234 11.19 -7.11 -22.00
CA ARG A 234 9.90 -7.80 -21.86
C ARG A 234 9.97 -8.99 -20.90
N ASN A 235 11.02 -9.79 -21.00
CA ASN A 235 11.20 -10.95 -20.12
C ASN A 235 11.75 -10.55 -18.74
N ALA A 236 12.61 -9.53 -18.69
CA ALA A 236 13.13 -8.98 -17.44
C ALA A 236 12.06 -8.29 -16.58
N LEU A 237 10.97 -7.83 -17.18
CA LEU A 237 9.88 -7.16 -16.45
C LEU A 237 9.02 -8.10 -15.61
N LEU A 238 9.00 -9.41 -15.84
CA LEU A 238 8.16 -10.35 -15.09
C LEU A 238 8.39 -10.23 -13.58
N PRO A 239 9.62 -10.40 -13.04
CA PRO A 239 9.86 -10.24 -11.62
C PRO A 239 9.69 -8.79 -11.15
N VAL A 240 9.97 -7.80 -12.02
CA VAL A 240 9.85 -6.38 -11.68
C VAL A 240 8.39 -5.99 -11.43
N VAL A 241 7.47 -6.45 -12.27
CA VAL A 241 6.03 -6.22 -12.10
C VAL A 241 5.54 -6.78 -10.77
N THR A 242 6.04 -7.96 -10.36
CA THR A 242 5.72 -8.54 -9.04
C THR A 242 6.15 -7.62 -7.91
N VAL A 243 7.39 -7.16 -7.96
CA VAL A 243 7.94 -6.28 -6.91
C VAL A 243 7.13 -4.98 -6.85
N ILE A 244 6.87 -4.33 -7.99
CA ILE A 244 6.07 -3.09 -8.04
C ILE A 244 4.67 -3.31 -7.47
N SER A 245 4.04 -4.44 -7.79
CA SER A 245 2.69 -4.73 -7.31
C SER A 245 2.64 -5.01 -5.81
N LEU A 246 3.63 -5.73 -5.28
CA LEU A 246 3.77 -5.93 -3.84
C LEU A 246 4.03 -4.60 -3.13
N GLU A 247 4.89 -3.75 -3.68
CA GLU A 247 5.16 -2.40 -3.17
C GLU A 247 3.89 -1.56 -3.15
N PHE A 248 3.06 -1.61 -4.21
CA PHE A 248 1.77 -0.92 -4.26
C PHE A 248 0.81 -1.41 -3.17
N ALA A 249 0.72 -2.73 -2.97
CA ALA A 249 -0.12 -3.29 -1.91
C ALA A 249 0.36 -2.85 -0.52
N PHE A 250 1.67 -2.82 -0.28
CA PHE A 250 2.26 -2.31 0.95
C PHE A 250 2.06 -0.80 1.13
N LEU A 251 2.04 -0.02 0.04
CA LEU A 251 1.79 1.41 0.11
C LEU A 251 0.46 1.72 0.77
N ILE A 252 -0.62 1.06 0.37
CA ILE A 252 -1.96 1.34 0.89
C ILE A 252 -2.04 1.10 2.41
N GLY A 253 -1.30 0.10 2.93
CA GLY A 253 -1.21 -0.16 4.37
C GLY A 253 -0.10 0.62 5.10
N GLY A 254 0.92 1.09 4.39
CA GLY A 254 2.15 1.65 4.94
C GLY A 254 2.30 3.16 4.85
N LEU A 255 1.31 3.89 4.35
CA LEU A 255 1.35 5.35 4.23
C LEU A 255 1.18 6.09 5.57
N VAL A 256 0.93 5.37 6.66
CA VAL A 256 0.66 5.93 8.00
C VAL A 256 1.61 7.06 8.39
N VAL A 257 2.92 6.79 8.35
CA VAL A 257 3.93 7.77 8.76
C VAL A 257 3.97 8.97 7.81
N THR A 258 3.79 8.72 6.51
CA THR A 258 3.75 9.79 5.50
C THR A 258 2.51 10.65 5.67
N GLU A 259 1.34 10.04 5.89
CA GLU A 259 0.10 10.76 6.16
C GLU A 259 0.20 11.62 7.44
N GLN A 260 0.85 11.12 8.48
CA GLN A 260 1.10 11.88 9.71
C GLN A 260 2.02 13.08 9.45
N VAL A 261 3.15 12.88 8.77
CA VAL A 261 4.14 13.93 8.51
C VAL A 261 3.57 15.06 7.65
N PHE A 262 2.77 14.72 6.64
CA PHE A 262 2.14 15.68 5.74
C PHE A 262 0.75 16.14 6.20
N ASN A 263 0.30 15.70 7.39
CA ASN A 263 -1.03 15.96 7.96
C ASN A 263 -2.18 15.63 6.99
N LEU A 264 -2.07 14.49 6.30
CA LEU A 264 -3.08 13.99 5.39
C LEU A 264 -4.09 13.11 6.14
N ASN A 265 -5.38 13.29 5.91
CA ASN A 265 -6.44 12.51 6.54
C ASN A 265 -6.75 11.25 5.72
N GLY A 266 -5.79 10.33 5.62
CA GLY A 266 -5.92 9.08 4.89
C GLY A 266 -6.30 7.89 5.79
N ILE A 267 -6.33 6.70 5.17
CA ILE A 267 -6.66 5.40 5.81
C ILE A 267 -5.62 5.00 6.86
N GLY A 268 -4.34 5.29 6.62
CA GLY A 268 -3.29 4.97 7.57
C GLY A 268 -3.40 5.79 8.86
N LYS A 269 -3.66 7.10 8.75
CA LYS A 269 -3.92 7.96 9.91
C LYS A 269 -5.17 7.52 10.65
N LEU A 270 -6.26 7.21 9.93
CA LEU A 270 -7.48 6.69 10.51
C LEU A 270 -7.24 5.39 11.31
N LEU A 271 -6.37 4.50 10.81
CA LEU A 271 -6.02 3.27 11.52
C LEU A 271 -5.28 3.56 12.84
N VAL A 272 -4.35 4.51 12.85
CA VAL A 272 -3.65 4.92 14.08
C VAL A 272 -4.62 5.53 15.08
N ASP A 273 -5.51 6.40 14.62
CA ASP A 273 -6.52 7.02 15.48
C ASP A 273 -7.45 5.94 16.07
N ALA A 274 -7.91 5.01 15.25
CA ALA A 274 -8.73 3.88 15.70
C ALA A 274 -8.03 3.01 16.76
N VAL A 275 -6.74 2.68 16.55
CA VAL A 275 -5.95 1.90 17.52
C VAL A 275 -5.75 2.68 18.82
N THR A 276 -5.46 3.97 18.72
CA THR A 276 -5.25 4.85 19.88
C THR A 276 -6.50 4.92 20.75
N HIS A 277 -7.68 4.97 20.12
CA HIS A 277 -8.97 5.05 20.82
C HIS A 277 -9.61 3.68 21.11
N ARG A 278 -8.94 2.57 20.75
CA ARG A 278 -9.45 1.19 20.89
C ARG A 278 -10.83 0.98 20.23
N ASP A 279 -11.00 1.59 19.08
CA ASP A 279 -12.23 1.51 18.29
C ASP A 279 -12.27 0.19 17.51
N TYR A 280 -12.79 -0.86 18.15
CA TYR A 280 -12.77 -2.21 17.59
C TYR A 280 -13.45 -2.34 16.23
N PRO A 281 -14.68 -1.83 16.01
CA PRO A 281 -15.32 -1.93 14.70
C PRO A 281 -14.50 -1.27 13.60
N LEU A 282 -13.96 -0.07 13.87
CA LEU A 282 -13.16 0.67 12.91
C LEU A 282 -11.82 -0.02 12.61
N ILE A 283 -11.11 -0.53 13.63
CA ILE A 283 -9.87 -1.29 13.43
C ILE A 283 -10.14 -2.54 12.59
N GLN A 284 -11.17 -3.31 12.93
CA GLN A 284 -11.52 -4.55 12.24
C GLN A 284 -11.86 -4.28 10.76
N ALA A 285 -12.63 -3.24 10.48
CA ALA A 285 -12.97 -2.85 9.11
C ALA A 285 -11.73 -2.40 8.32
N LEU A 286 -10.86 -1.57 8.92
CA LEU A 286 -9.65 -1.09 8.27
C LEU A 286 -8.65 -2.22 7.97
N VAL A 287 -8.44 -3.14 8.92
CA VAL A 287 -7.56 -4.29 8.70
C VAL A 287 -8.10 -5.20 7.59
N LEU A 288 -9.42 -5.44 7.56
CA LEU A 288 -10.06 -6.20 6.49
C LEU A 288 -9.99 -5.49 5.15
N LEU A 289 -10.15 -4.16 5.11
CA LEU A 289 -9.97 -3.36 3.90
C LEU A 289 -8.55 -3.53 3.36
N LEU A 290 -7.53 -3.33 4.20
CA LEU A 290 -6.13 -3.46 3.81
C LEU A 290 -5.80 -4.87 3.33
N ALA A 291 -6.30 -5.90 4.02
CA ALA A 291 -6.15 -7.29 3.58
C ALA A 291 -6.85 -7.54 2.24
N SER A 292 -8.06 -6.98 2.04
CA SER A 292 -8.80 -7.10 0.79
C SER A 292 -8.05 -6.46 -0.37
N VAL A 293 -7.51 -5.26 -0.17
CA VAL A 293 -6.67 -4.59 -1.18
C VAL A 293 -5.44 -5.43 -1.50
N PHE A 294 -4.73 -5.95 -0.50
CA PHE A 294 -3.56 -6.80 -0.71
C PHE A 294 -3.92 -8.06 -1.53
N VAL A 295 -5.01 -8.72 -1.21
CA VAL A 295 -5.49 -9.92 -1.91
C VAL A 295 -5.92 -9.58 -3.35
N ILE A 296 -6.61 -8.45 -3.56
CA ILE A 296 -7.01 -7.98 -4.90
C ILE A 296 -5.78 -7.65 -5.75
N VAL A 297 -4.80 -6.95 -5.20
CA VAL A 297 -3.57 -6.62 -5.92
C VAL A 297 -2.83 -7.89 -6.34
N ASN A 298 -2.67 -8.86 -5.43
CA ASN A 298 -2.06 -10.15 -5.78
C ASN A 298 -2.85 -10.88 -6.88
N PHE A 299 -4.16 -10.85 -6.83
CA PHE A 299 -4.99 -11.43 -7.89
C PHE A 299 -4.78 -10.74 -9.24
N ILE A 300 -4.68 -9.40 -9.26
CA ILE A 300 -4.35 -8.65 -10.48
C ILE A 300 -2.98 -9.05 -11.03
N VAL A 301 -1.99 -9.23 -10.16
CA VAL A 301 -0.65 -9.71 -10.54
C VAL A 301 -0.71 -11.08 -11.19
N ASP A 302 -1.45 -12.00 -10.60
CA ASP A 302 -1.65 -13.34 -11.15
C ASP A 302 -2.29 -13.28 -12.57
N LEU A 303 -3.22 -12.35 -12.79
CA LEU A 303 -3.80 -12.12 -14.11
C LEU A 303 -2.76 -11.53 -15.10
N ILE A 304 -1.95 -10.56 -14.65
CA ILE A 304 -0.88 -9.97 -15.48
C ILE A 304 0.12 -11.05 -15.90
N TYR A 305 0.48 -11.97 -15.01
CA TYR A 305 1.36 -13.10 -15.35
C TYR A 305 0.80 -13.98 -16.46
N VAL A 306 -0.50 -14.29 -16.41
CA VAL A 306 -1.16 -15.08 -17.47
C VAL A 306 -1.08 -14.38 -18.84
N PHE A 307 -1.07 -13.02 -18.86
CA PHE A 307 -0.91 -12.26 -20.12
C PHE A 307 0.55 -12.18 -20.58
N LEU A 308 1.50 -12.08 -19.66
CA LEU A 308 2.92 -11.92 -19.97
C LEU A 308 3.58 -13.25 -20.35
N ASP A 309 3.22 -14.34 -19.65
CA ASP A 309 3.71 -15.70 -19.94
C ASP A 309 2.56 -16.65 -20.28
N PRO A 310 2.32 -16.91 -21.60
CA PRO A 310 1.30 -17.84 -22.05
C PRO A 310 1.48 -19.28 -21.58
N ARG A 311 2.67 -19.65 -21.12
CA ARG A 311 2.98 -21.04 -20.66
C ARG A 311 2.28 -21.39 -19.35
N ILE A 312 1.94 -20.41 -18.53
CA ILE A 312 1.24 -20.58 -17.24
C ILE A 312 -0.23 -21.03 -17.43
N ARG A 313 -0.75 -21.02 -18.65
CA ARG A 313 -2.16 -21.35 -18.95
C ARG A 313 -2.52 -22.83 -18.83
N TYR A 314 -1.54 -23.73 -18.70
CA TYR A 314 -1.73 -25.18 -18.83
C TYR A 314 -1.46 -26.00 -17.57
N SER A 315 -1.24 -25.37 -16.42
CA SER A 315 -1.06 -26.07 -15.13
C SER A 315 -2.25 -25.93 -14.20
#